data_706830fb98b3eec33d709a67c034cd41
#
_entry.id   706830fb98b3eec33d709a67c034cd41
#
_cell.length_a   1.000
_cell.length_b   1.000
_cell.length_c   1.000
_cell.angle_alpha   90.00
_cell.angle_beta   90.00
_cell.angle_gamma   90.00
#
_symmetry.space_group_name_H-M   'P 1'
#
loop_
_entity.id
_entity.type
_entity.pdbx_description
1 polymer ?
#
loop_
_entity_poly.entity_id
_entity_poly.type
_entity_poly.pdbx_seq_one_letter_code
_entity_poly.pdbx_strand_id
1 'polypeptide(L)'
;MNFVRKNFYPGPGKHKVDENKRLALTPIETLKMVMARLRHPEEGCPWDREQTFASVAPYTIEEAYEVSEAIDSKDMSSLKEELGDLLLQIVFHSRMAEESGNFNFDDVAQTVSDKMICRHPHVFGKESERSKEFHSGEWEEQKRRERVEKAQRHGNSASVSLSLIHI
;
A
#
# COMPACT_ATOMS: atom_id res chain seq x y z
N MET A 1 9.19 -22.32 -11.91
CA MET A 1 10.57 -21.82 -12.09
C MET A 1 11.00 -21.28 -10.75
N ASN A 2 11.90 -22.00 -10.06
CA ASN A 2 12.39 -21.58 -8.75
C ASN A 2 13.31 -20.38 -8.92
N PHE A 3 12.80 -19.18 -8.65
CA PHE A 3 13.66 -18.03 -8.39
C PHE A 3 14.28 -18.22 -7.00
N VAL A 4 15.52 -18.68 -6.99
CA VAL A 4 16.34 -18.72 -5.79
C VAL A 4 16.50 -17.27 -5.31
N ARG A 5 15.81 -16.89 -4.24
CA ARG A 5 16.12 -15.67 -3.49
C ARG A 5 17.58 -15.75 -3.04
N LYS A 6 18.46 -15.13 -3.80
CA LYS A 6 19.77 -14.79 -3.26
C LYS A 6 19.53 -13.66 -2.28
N ASN A 7 19.68 -13.96 -0.99
CA ASN A 7 19.82 -12.97 0.07
C ASN A 7 20.92 -11.97 -0.31
N PHE A 8 20.54 -10.93 -1.05
CA PHE A 8 21.40 -9.83 -1.37
C PHE A 8 21.14 -8.72 -0.35
N TYR A 9 21.47 -9.01 0.93
CA TYR A 9 21.70 -7.95 1.89
C TYR A 9 23.22 -7.72 1.88
N PRO A 10 23.74 -6.75 1.14
CA PRO A 10 25.08 -6.28 1.43
C PRO A 10 25.01 -5.72 2.83
N GLY A 11 25.79 -6.27 3.75
CA GLY A 11 25.94 -5.73 5.11
C GLY A 11 26.18 -4.22 5.08
N PRO A 12 26.19 -3.52 6.23
CA PRO A 12 26.16 -2.05 6.31
C PRO A 12 27.34 -1.43 5.57
N GLY A 13 27.25 -1.41 4.25
CA GLY A 13 28.12 -0.70 3.34
C GLY A 13 27.76 0.77 3.41
N LYS A 14 28.76 1.62 3.52
CA LYS A 14 28.74 3.08 3.62
C LYS A 14 27.90 3.74 2.51
N HIS A 15 26.57 3.61 2.57
CA HIS A 15 25.68 4.36 1.72
C HIS A 15 25.58 5.77 2.29
N LYS A 16 26.03 6.75 1.50
CA LYS A 16 25.93 8.19 1.79
C LYS A 16 24.46 8.66 1.69
N VAL A 17 23.60 8.13 2.53
CA VAL A 17 22.43 8.89 2.98
C VAL A 17 22.97 9.73 4.13
N ASP A 18 22.85 11.05 4.01
CA ASP A 18 23.27 11.98 5.07
C ASP A 18 22.61 11.53 6.37
N GLU A 19 23.40 10.93 7.28
CA GLU A 19 22.91 10.34 8.52
C GLU A 19 22.12 11.36 9.36
N ASN A 20 22.51 12.63 9.29
CA ASN A 20 21.81 13.70 9.99
C ASN A 20 20.41 13.96 9.41
N LYS A 21 20.24 13.80 8.09
CA LYS A 21 18.93 13.90 7.44
C LYS A 21 18.03 12.70 7.73
N ARG A 22 18.62 11.51 7.84
CA ARG A 22 17.91 10.27 8.16
C ARG A 22 17.39 10.25 9.60
N LEU A 23 18.12 10.84 10.56
CA LEU A 23 17.73 10.91 11.98
C LEU A 23 16.54 11.86 12.24
N ALA A 24 16.21 12.75 11.28
CA ALA A 24 15.09 13.68 11.38
C ALA A 24 13.79 13.16 10.72
N LEU A 25 13.86 12.06 9.95
CA LEU A 25 12.71 11.49 9.22
C LEU A 25 12.07 10.34 9.99
N THR A 26 10.75 10.24 9.88
CA THR A 26 10.03 9.03 10.30
C THR A 26 10.40 7.84 9.41
N PRO A 27 10.18 6.58 9.87
CA PRO A 27 10.45 5.40 9.05
C PRO A 27 9.75 5.42 7.68
N ILE A 28 8.51 5.92 7.61
CA ILE A 28 7.77 6.00 6.34
C ILE A 28 8.33 7.09 5.42
N GLU A 29 8.73 8.23 5.96
CA GLU A 29 9.42 9.27 5.16
C GLU A 29 10.76 8.77 4.64
N THR A 30 11.46 7.98 5.43
CA THR A 30 12.71 7.32 5.00
C THR A 30 12.44 6.37 3.84
N LEU A 31 11.41 5.54 3.91
CA LEU A 31 11.05 4.60 2.84
C LEU A 31 10.66 5.35 1.56
N LYS A 32 9.84 6.41 1.66
CA LYS A 32 9.48 7.28 0.53
C LYS A 32 10.74 7.90 -0.12
N MET A 33 11.67 8.39 0.70
CA MET A 33 12.94 8.95 0.23
C MET A 33 13.82 7.90 -0.47
N VAL A 34 13.90 6.69 0.07
CA VAL A 34 14.64 5.58 -0.55
C VAL A 34 14.06 5.26 -1.92
N MET A 35 12.75 5.13 -2.04
CA MET A 35 12.10 4.85 -3.33
C MET A 35 12.32 5.99 -4.34
N ALA A 36 12.19 7.25 -3.91
CA ALA A 36 12.48 8.40 -4.76
C ALA A 36 13.93 8.41 -5.25
N ARG A 37 14.87 7.93 -4.44
CA ARG A 37 16.27 7.82 -4.81
C ARG A 37 16.53 6.66 -5.77
N LEU A 38 15.92 5.50 -5.54
CA LEU A 38 16.00 4.35 -6.43
C LEU A 38 15.47 4.66 -7.83
N ARG A 39 14.41 5.45 -7.92
CA ARG A 39 13.79 5.86 -9.19
C ARG A 39 14.28 7.21 -9.74
N HIS A 40 15.34 7.77 -9.17
CA HIS A 40 15.89 9.04 -9.69
C HIS A 40 16.30 8.89 -11.17
N PRO A 41 15.89 9.78 -12.09
CA PRO A 41 16.04 9.59 -13.53
C PRO A 41 17.50 9.43 -14.00
N GLU A 42 18.45 10.03 -13.34
CA GLU A 42 19.87 9.98 -13.73
C GLU A 42 20.69 9.05 -12.82
N GLU A 43 20.49 9.15 -11.51
CA GLU A 43 21.34 8.50 -10.49
C GLU A 43 20.68 7.27 -9.85
N GLY A 44 19.43 6.95 -10.22
CA GLY A 44 18.68 5.85 -9.63
C GLY A 44 19.14 4.48 -10.12
N CYS A 45 18.61 3.44 -9.48
CA CYS A 45 18.85 2.07 -9.88
C CYS A 45 18.24 1.79 -11.26
N PRO A 46 19.01 1.28 -12.23
CA PRO A 46 18.49 1.00 -13.58
C PRO A 46 17.27 0.10 -13.59
N TRP A 47 17.26 -0.93 -12.73
CA TRP A 47 16.14 -1.86 -12.64
C TRP A 47 14.87 -1.17 -12.11
N ASP A 48 14.97 -0.42 -11.01
CA ASP A 48 13.82 0.26 -10.41
C ASP A 48 13.23 1.32 -11.35
N ARG A 49 14.07 2.00 -12.12
CA ARG A 49 13.66 3.04 -13.08
C ARG A 49 12.85 2.49 -14.25
N GLU A 50 13.16 1.28 -14.70
CA GLU A 50 12.50 0.62 -15.83
C GLU A 50 11.14 0.02 -15.44
N GLN A 51 10.84 -0.12 -14.14
CA GLN A 51 9.59 -0.73 -13.71
C GLN A 51 8.37 0.13 -14.06
N THR A 52 7.29 -0.58 -14.38
CA THR A 52 5.97 -0.05 -14.66
C THR A 52 4.95 -0.62 -13.68
N PHE A 53 3.74 -0.05 -13.63
CA PHE A 53 2.66 -0.63 -12.81
C PHE A 53 2.41 -2.09 -13.14
N ALA A 54 2.43 -2.45 -14.42
CA ALA A 54 2.21 -3.82 -14.88
C ALA A 54 3.34 -4.78 -14.49
N SER A 55 4.60 -4.33 -14.50
CA SER A 55 5.73 -5.18 -14.13
C SER A 55 5.84 -5.38 -12.62
N VAL A 56 5.35 -4.45 -11.80
CA VAL A 56 5.38 -4.52 -10.33
C VAL A 56 4.14 -5.24 -9.77
N ALA A 57 3.00 -5.21 -10.46
CA ALA A 57 1.76 -5.81 -9.97
C ALA A 57 1.88 -7.30 -9.56
N PRO A 58 2.62 -8.18 -10.27
CA PRO A 58 2.81 -9.57 -9.81
C PRO A 58 3.48 -9.69 -8.44
N TYR A 59 4.47 -8.85 -8.15
CA TYR A 59 5.13 -8.83 -6.84
C TYR A 59 4.18 -8.41 -5.72
N THR A 60 3.29 -7.44 -5.97
CA THR A 60 2.27 -7.05 -4.98
C THR A 60 1.37 -8.23 -4.59
N ILE A 61 1.05 -9.12 -5.53
CA ILE A 61 0.26 -10.33 -5.26
C ILE A 61 1.11 -11.35 -4.50
N GLU A 62 2.37 -11.53 -4.87
CA GLU A 62 3.31 -12.42 -4.22
C GLU A 62 3.46 -12.06 -2.74
N GLU A 63 3.76 -10.78 -2.43
CA GLU A 63 3.91 -10.32 -1.04
C GLU A 63 2.61 -10.49 -0.23
N ALA A 64 1.45 -10.31 -0.84
CA ALA A 64 0.18 -10.55 -0.16
C ALA A 64 -0.02 -12.04 0.22
N TYR A 65 0.44 -12.98 -0.61
CA TYR A 65 0.43 -14.40 -0.29
C TYR A 65 1.44 -14.74 0.80
N GLU A 66 2.63 -14.16 0.79
CA GLU A 66 3.65 -14.37 1.81
C GLU A 66 3.22 -13.84 3.18
N VAL A 67 2.51 -12.71 3.22
CA VAL A 67 1.82 -12.24 4.44
C VAL A 67 0.83 -13.29 4.96
N SER A 68 0.03 -13.91 4.07
CA SER A 68 -0.91 -14.94 4.47
C SER A 68 -0.20 -16.18 5.03
N GLU A 69 0.88 -16.63 4.39
CA GLU A 69 1.68 -17.76 4.84
C GLU A 69 2.34 -17.52 6.21
N ALA A 70 2.88 -16.30 6.42
CA ALA A 70 3.45 -15.91 7.70
C ALA A 70 2.39 -15.91 8.83
N ILE A 71 1.15 -15.51 8.53
CA ILE A 71 0.02 -15.57 9.48
C ILE A 71 -0.31 -17.03 9.80
N ASP A 72 -0.43 -17.90 8.81
CA ASP A 72 -0.79 -19.31 8.99
C ASP A 72 0.28 -20.07 9.78
N SER A 73 1.54 -19.76 9.55
CA SER A 73 2.68 -20.33 10.28
C SER A 73 2.86 -19.73 11.68
N LYS A 74 2.15 -18.65 12.02
CA LYS A 74 2.27 -17.88 13.27
C LYS A 74 3.68 -17.34 13.51
N ASP A 75 4.43 -17.08 12.44
CA ASP A 75 5.77 -16.50 12.51
C ASP A 75 5.70 -14.97 12.46
N MET A 76 5.75 -14.35 13.64
CA MET A 76 5.69 -12.89 13.77
C MET A 76 6.90 -12.16 13.19
N SER A 77 8.05 -12.85 13.06
CA SER A 77 9.24 -12.27 12.42
C SER A 77 9.05 -12.17 10.92
N SER A 78 8.65 -13.28 10.29
CA SER A 78 8.32 -13.31 8.87
C SER A 78 7.15 -12.37 8.56
N LEU A 79 6.09 -12.38 9.37
CA LEU A 79 4.97 -11.46 9.18
C LEU A 79 5.41 -9.98 9.14
N LYS A 80 6.34 -9.57 9.99
CA LYS A 80 6.87 -8.21 9.97
C LYS A 80 7.64 -7.91 8.68
N GLU A 81 8.40 -8.88 8.17
CA GLU A 81 9.18 -8.75 6.93
C GLU A 81 8.24 -8.63 5.73
N GLU A 82 7.28 -9.54 5.60
CA GLU A 82 6.35 -9.58 4.47
C GLU A 82 5.39 -8.37 4.45
N LEU A 83 4.98 -7.87 5.62
CA LEU A 83 4.26 -6.60 5.71
C LEU A 83 5.12 -5.41 5.26
N GLY A 84 6.42 -5.46 5.51
CA GLY A 84 7.38 -4.47 5.01
C GLY A 84 7.49 -4.51 3.49
N ASP A 85 7.58 -5.70 2.90
CA ASP A 85 7.68 -5.89 1.46
C ASP A 85 6.37 -5.50 0.76
N LEU A 86 5.21 -5.83 1.32
CA LEU A 86 3.93 -5.35 0.82
C LEU A 86 3.82 -3.81 0.90
N LEU A 87 4.30 -3.20 1.98
CA LEU A 87 4.35 -1.74 2.11
C LEU A 87 5.29 -1.12 1.05
N LEU A 88 6.42 -1.77 0.75
CA LEU A 88 7.32 -1.35 -0.32
C LEU A 88 6.60 -1.31 -1.67
N GLN A 89 5.77 -2.31 -2.01
CA GLN A 89 4.97 -2.31 -3.25
C GLN A 89 4.02 -1.10 -3.31
N ILE A 90 3.37 -0.77 -2.18
CA ILE A 90 2.48 0.41 -2.12
C ILE A 90 3.26 1.70 -2.37
N VAL A 91 4.42 1.86 -1.74
CA VAL A 91 5.28 3.04 -1.93
C VAL A 91 5.81 3.12 -3.37
N PHE A 92 6.16 1.97 -3.97
CA PHE A 92 6.63 1.89 -5.35
C PHE A 92 5.56 2.35 -6.34
N HIS A 93 4.35 1.80 -6.25
CA HIS A 93 3.23 2.20 -7.08
C HIS A 93 2.89 3.69 -6.89
N SER A 94 2.87 4.16 -5.65
CA SER A 94 2.59 5.57 -5.35
C SER A 94 3.66 6.49 -5.94
N ARG A 95 4.92 6.08 -5.95
CA ARG A 95 6.01 6.84 -6.56
C ARG A 95 5.88 6.93 -8.07
N MET A 96 5.53 5.83 -8.75
CA MET A 96 5.27 5.85 -10.20
C MET A 96 4.08 6.74 -10.55
N ALA A 97 3.04 6.75 -9.70
CA ALA A 97 1.88 7.63 -9.89
C ALA A 97 2.24 9.10 -9.70
N GLU A 98 3.07 9.43 -8.72
CA GLU A 98 3.59 10.77 -8.50
C GLU A 98 4.42 11.27 -9.69
N GLU A 99 5.31 10.44 -10.22
CA GLU A 99 6.11 10.74 -11.42
C GLU A 99 5.24 11.04 -12.65
N SER A 100 4.06 10.43 -12.71
CA SER A 100 3.07 10.62 -13.76
C SER A 100 2.08 11.75 -13.47
N GLY A 101 2.23 12.48 -12.36
CA GLY A 101 1.37 13.59 -11.97
C GLY A 101 -0.06 13.20 -11.57
N ASN A 102 -0.28 11.96 -11.11
CA ASN A 102 -1.60 11.46 -10.74
C ASN A 102 -1.89 11.63 -9.24
N PHE A 103 -1.17 10.91 -8.39
CA PHE A 103 -1.28 10.95 -6.93
C PHE A 103 0.03 10.49 -6.29
N ASN A 104 0.20 10.71 -5.01
CA ASN A 104 1.35 10.29 -4.22
C ASN A 104 0.95 9.35 -3.07
N PHE A 105 1.92 8.91 -2.28
CA PHE A 105 1.68 8.01 -1.14
C PHE A 105 0.76 8.63 -0.08
N ASP A 106 0.88 9.93 0.18
CA ASP A 106 0.08 10.60 1.21
C ASP A 106 -1.41 10.66 0.79
N ASP A 107 -1.68 10.83 -0.52
CA ASP A 107 -3.03 10.74 -1.08
C ASP A 107 -3.64 9.35 -0.90
N VAL A 108 -2.84 8.28 -1.07
CA VAL A 108 -3.28 6.90 -0.83
C VAL A 108 -3.63 6.70 0.64
N ALA A 109 -2.75 7.14 1.55
CA ALA A 109 -2.95 7.03 2.99
C ALA A 109 -4.16 7.86 3.45
N GLN A 110 -4.33 9.09 2.93
CA GLN A 110 -5.48 9.93 3.24
C GLN A 110 -6.78 9.28 2.76
N THR A 111 -6.80 8.77 1.53
CA THR A 111 -7.99 8.13 0.96
C THR A 111 -8.48 6.96 1.80
N VAL A 112 -7.59 6.11 2.29
CA VAL A 112 -8.00 4.97 3.13
C VAL A 112 -8.38 5.42 4.54
N SER A 113 -7.71 6.43 5.08
CA SER A 113 -8.02 7.01 6.39
C SER A 113 -9.41 7.62 6.42
N ASP A 114 -9.75 8.46 5.45
CA ASP A 114 -11.07 9.09 5.32
C ASP A 114 -12.17 8.02 5.19
N LYS A 115 -11.90 6.99 4.39
CA LYS A 115 -12.80 5.86 4.23
C LYS A 115 -13.04 5.15 5.58
N MET A 116 -11.99 4.89 6.36
CA MET A 116 -12.11 4.21 7.65
C MET A 116 -12.85 5.08 8.67
N ILE A 117 -12.57 6.38 8.72
CA ILE A 117 -13.28 7.34 9.58
C ILE A 117 -14.77 7.37 9.22
N CYS A 118 -15.09 7.49 7.94
CA CYS A 118 -16.47 7.52 7.46
C CYS A 118 -17.24 6.22 7.77
N ARG A 119 -16.58 5.07 7.67
CA ARG A 119 -17.19 3.76 7.91
C ARG A 119 -17.33 3.38 9.39
N HIS A 120 -16.75 4.16 10.29
CA HIS A 120 -16.80 3.88 11.73
C HIS A 120 -17.37 5.08 12.52
N PRO A 121 -18.61 5.55 12.22
CA PRO A 121 -19.21 6.67 12.93
C PRO A 121 -19.39 6.38 14.42
N HIS A 122 -19.54 5.11 14.81
CA HIS A 122 -19.58 4.68 16.21
C HIS A 122 -18.26 4.89 16.96
N VAL A 123 -17.14 5.08 16.25
CA VAL A 123 -15.81 5.40 16.84
C VAL A 123 -15.45 6.85 16.66
N PHE A 124 -15.60 7.38 15.45
CA PHE A 124 -15.12 8.71 15.04
C PHE A 124 -16.21 9.77 14.94
N GLY A 125 -17.50 9.38 14.96
CA GLY A 125 -18.64 10.26 14.84
C GLY A 125 -18.91 11.08 16.11
N LYS A 126 -20.00 11.86 16.07
CA LYS A 126 -20.49 12.63 17.22
C LYS A 126 -20.92 11.70 18.35
N GLU A 127 -21.00 12.22 19.58
CA GLU A 127 -21.35 11.45 20.78
C GLU A 127 -22.67 10.69 20.63
N SER A 128 -23.66 11.26 19.94
CA SER A 128 -24.95 10.61 19.61
C SER A 128 -24.83 9.43 18.62
N GLU A 129 -23.74 9.30 17.91
CA GLU A 129 -23.46 8.24 16.96
C GLU A 129 -22.57 7.15 17.56
N ARG A 130 -21.74 7.52 18.56
CA ARG A 130 -20.84 6.60 19.27
C ARG A 130 -21.54 5.56 20.13
N SER A 131 -22.79 5.80 20.53
CA SER A 131 -23.58 4.90 21.39
C SER A 131 -24.33 3.80 20.62
N LYS A 132 -24.25 3.76 19.30
CA LYS A 132 -24.93 2.74 18.50
C LYS A 132 -24.12 1.46 18.49
N GLU A 133 -24.80 0.34 18.75
CA GLU A 133 -24.22 -1.00 18.55
C GLU A 133 -23.84 -1.16 17.07
N PHE A 134 -22.60 -1.61 16.84
CA PHE A 134 -22.11 -1.88 15.50
C PHE A 134 -22.72 -3.19 14.98
N HIS A 135 -23.48 -3.10 13.89
CA HIS A 135 -23.97 -4.26 13.19
C HIS A 135 -23.17 -4.49 11.91
N SER A 136 -22.66 -5.71 11.73
CA SER A 136 -21.87 -6.08 10.54
C SER A 136 -22.61 -5.83 9.21
N GLY A 137 -23.94 -5.86 9.23
CA GLY A 137 -24.78 -5.53 8.07
C GLY A 137 -24.69 -4.06 7.64
N GLU A 138 -24.45 -3.14 8.56
CA GLU A 138 -24.28 -1.71 8.23
C GLU A 138 -22.99 -1.45 7.44
N TRP A 139 -21.93 -2.19 7.75
CA TRP A 139 -20.65 -2.16 7.04
C TRP A 139 -20.78 -2.57 5.56
N GLU A 140 -21.49 -3.68 5.30
CA GLU A 140 -21.68 -4.14 3.94
C GLU A 140 -22.61 -3.22 3.14
N GLU A 141 -23.64 -2.66 3.79
CA GLU A 141 -24.53 -1.69 3.16
C GLU A 141 -23.77 -0.41 2.79
N GLN A 142 -22.88 0.07 3.66
CA GLN A 142 -22.06 1.25 3.39
C GLN A 142 -21.09 1.01 2.23
N LYS A 143 -20.42 -0.14 2.19
CA LYS A 143 -19.60 -0.55 1.05
C LYS A 143 -20.41 -0.59 -0.25
N ARG A 144 -21.66 -1.08 -0.18
CA ARG A 144 -22.56 -1.13 -1.34
C ARG A 144 -22.89 0.27 -1.84
N ARG A 145 -23.21 1.21 -0.95
CA ARG A 145 -23.50 2.62 -1.30
C ARG A 145 -22.29 3.28 -1.95
N GLU A 146 -21.11 3.14 -1.39
CA GLU A 146 -19.87 3.68 -1.96
C GLU A 146 -19.59 3.14 -3.38
N ARG A 147 -19.83 1.83 -3.61
CA ARG A 147 -19.69 1.24 -4.96
C ARG A 147 -20.65 1.87 -5.95
N VAL A 148 -21.91 2.06 -5.55
CA VAL A 148 -22.93 2.70 -6.40
C VAL A 148 -22.55 4.15 -6.71
N GLU A 149 -22.17 4.93 -5.72
CA GLU A 149 -21.73 6.32 -5.90
C GLU A 149 -20.49 6.41 -6.80
N LYS A 150 -19.52 5.51 -6.61
CA LYS A 150 -18.33 5.44 -7.47
C LYS A 150 -18.70 5.10 -8.91
N ALA A 151 -19.60 4.16 -9.14
CA ALA A 151 -20.08 3.81 -10.47
C ALA A 151 -20.81 4.98 -11.14
N GLN A 152 -21.60 5.75 -10.38
CA GLN A 152 -22.28 6.95 -10.89
C GLN A 152 -21.31 8.07 -11.27
N ARG A 153 -20.24 8.29 -10.46
CA ARG A 153 -19.19 9.30 -10.74
C ARG A 153 -18.37 8.97 -11.98
N HIS A 154 -18.12 7.71 -12.24
CA HIS A 154 -17.33 7.26 -13.37
C HIS A 154 -18.15 7.10 -14.66
N GLY A 155 -19.42 7.54 -14.67
CA GLY A 155 -20.32 7.56 -15.82
C GLY A 155 -20.16 6.34 -16.72
N ASN A 156 -21.10 5.42 -16.69
CA ASN A 156 -21.37 4.32 -17.64
C ASN A 156 -20.22 3.74 -18.50
N SER A 157 -19.00 3.82 -18.07
CA SER A 157 -17.91 3.00 -18.58
C SER A 157 -17.98 1.68 -17.82
N ALA A 158 -18.89 0.83 -18.26
CA ALA A 158 -19.09 -0.49 -17.73
C ALA A 158 -17.89 -1.38 -18.05
N SER A 159 -16.85 -1.32 -17.23
CA SER A 159 -16.04 -2.50 -16.97
C SER A 159 -16.45 -3.01 -15.60
N VAL A 160 -17.35 -3.96 -15.63
CA VAL A 160 -17.63 -4.85 -14.50
C VAL A 160 -16.33 -5.64 -14.25
N SER A 161 -15.43 -5.08 -13.50
CA SER A 161 -14.37 -5.86 -12.87
C SER A 161 -15.05 -6.67 -11.78
N LEU A 162 -15.40 -7.89 -12.12
CA LEU A 162 -15.82 -8.95 -11.20
C LEU A 162 -14.69 -9.18 -10.21
N SER A 163 -14.74 -8.50 -9.08
CA SER A 163 -14.02 -8.92 -7.90
C SER A 163 -14.74 -10.13 -7.30
N LEU A 164 -14.53 -11.28 -7.91
CA LEU A 164 -14.77 -12.58 -7.34
C LEU A 164 -13.46 -13.03 -6.69
N ILE A 165 -13.24 -12.61 -5.46
CA ILE A 165 -12.43 -13.36 -4.52
C ILE A 165 -13.28 -13.45 -3.26
N HIS A 166 -14.12 -14.47 -3.22
CA HIS A 166 -14.59 -15.06 -2.00
C HIS A 166 -13.54 -16.11 -1.61
N ILE A 167 -12.76 -15.79 -0.61
CA ILE A 167 -12.06 -16.78 0.23
C ILE A 167 -12.75 -16.73 1.58
#